data_2e9066327053a5fdca491c214f272a71
#
_entry.id   2e9066327053a5fdca491c214f272a71
#
_cell.length_a   1.000
_cell.length_b   1.000
_cell.length_c   1.000
_cell.angle_alpha   90.00
_cell.angle_beta   90.00
_cell.angle_gamma   90.00
#
_symmetry.space_group_name_H-M   'P 1'
#
loop_
_entity.id
_entity.type
_entity.pdbx_description
1 polymer ?
#
loop_
_entity_poly.entity_id
_entity_poly.type
_entity_poly.pdbx_seq_one_letter_code
_entity_poly.pdbx_strand_id
1 'polypeptide(L)'
;MTESNAISKGPCDSCGSSDGNVLYDDGHSYCFVCESYTHGDAEMPQEVTLTNTHELGRMTQAWQQAKPVAIPDRSLTSSTASKYKVAVVGEHHYYPYFDADSTEPVGFKVRHLKTKAFRVVGDIKSGGLFGQQRYGNHKQNRVVVVEGELDALAASAMFDDKVAVVSLKQGAAAAGKDFKTAYNFLDGFTEIVVCFDADKAGLDAIEKVAEVFAGKLRIMRLDPSVGKDACDYLKAGEKKAFTDLYWSASQYTPKGILSKGELWDRLNAERPDKLGDYPWEALNDITYGFRPTELITVTAGSGLGKSSILRELVMHIKATTPNRIGCL
;
A
#
# COMPACT_ATOMS: atom_id res chain seq x y z
N MET A 1 8.29 3.59 -25.11
CA MET A 1 7.39 4.58 -24.50
C MET A 1 8.16 5.18 -23.35
N THR A 2 8.49 6.45 -23.41
CA THR A 2 9.17 7.17 -22.32
C THR A 2 8.16 7.29 -21.17
N GLU A 3 8.52 6.80 -19.99
CA GLU A 3 7.70 6.96 -18.78
C GLU A 3 7.68 8.44 -18.41
N SER A 4 6.52 9.08 -18.51
CA SER A 4 6.31 10.46 -18.03
C SER A 4 6.16 10.48 -16.51
N ASN A 5 6.68 11.52 -15.86
CA ASN A 5 6.72 11.65 -14.42
C ASN A 5 5.76 12.75 -13.95
N ALA A 6 5.02 12.48 -12.86
CA ALA A 6 4.14 13.46 -12.26
C ALA A 6 4.93 14.65 -11.67
N ILE A 7 4.60 15.87 -12.10
CA ILE A 7 5.24 17.13 -11.61
C ILE A 7 4.43 17.74 -10.48
N SER A 8 3.09 17.81 -10.64
CA SER A 8 2.21 18.46 -9.66
C SER A 8 0.84 17.82 -9.62
N LYS A 9 0.14 18.02 -8.51
CA LYS A 9 -1.23 17.57 -8.29
C LYS A 9 -2.09 18.79 -7.92
N GLY A 10 -3.29 18.91 -8.52
CA GLY A 10 -4.12 20.07 -8.33
C GLY A 10 -5.59 19.85 -8.68
N PRO A 11 -6.37 20.92 -8.73
CA PRO A 11 -7.80 20.84 -9.05
C PRO A 11 -8.02 20.38 -10.49
N CYS A 12 -9.15 19.72 -10.71
CA CYS A 12 -9.61 19.30 -12.03
C CYS A 12 -10.75 20.20 -12.49
N ASP A 13 -10.57 20.87 -13.61
CA ASP A 13 -11.58 21.75 -14.19
C ASP A 13 -12.81 20.98 -14.71
N SER A 14 -12.65 19.69 -15.05
CA SER A 14 -13.72 18.87 -15.59
C SER A 14 -14.69 18.34 -14.53
N CYS A 15 -14.21 18.03 -13.33
CA CYS A 15 -15.06 17.42 -12.27
C CYS A 15 -15.07 18.19 -10.96
N GLY A 16 -14.32 19.28 -10.85
CA GLY A 16 -14.25 20.10 -9.63
C GLY A 16 -13.50 19.45 -8.46
N SER A 17 -12.86 18.31 -8.65
CA SER A 17 -11.99 17.70 -7.63
C SER A 17 -10.87 18.67 -7.27
N SER A 18 -10.61 18.85 -5.98
CA SER A 18 -9.59 19.79 -5.48
C SER A 18 -8.16 19.32 -5.70
N ASP A 19 -7.94 18.03 -5.94
CA ASP A 19 -6.61 17.40 -5.99
C ASP A 19 -6.51 16.17 -6.89
N GLY A 20 -7.55 15.90 -7.69
CA GLY A 20 -7.61 14.72 -8.57
C GLY A 20 -6.76 14.82 -9.84
N ASN A 21 -6.40 16.03 -10.29
CA ASN A 21 -5.67 16.24 -11.53
C ASN A 21 -4.15 16.23 -11.31
N VAL A 22 -3.45 15.40 -12.07
CA VAL A 22 -1.99 15.27 -12.02
C VAL A 22 -1.40 15.77 -13.34
N LEU A 23 -0.47 16.72 -13.27
CA LEU A 23 0.32 17.20 -14.39
C LEU A 23 1.63 16.43 -14.48
N TYR A 24 2.03 16.03 -15.67
CA TYR A 24 3.24 15.26 -15.97
C TYR A 24 4.31 16.09 -16.65
N ASP A 25 5.55 15.59 -16.65
CA ASP A 25 6.74 16.27 -17.17
C ASP A 25 6.76 16.41 -18.70
N ASP A 26 5.93 15.69 -19.41
CA ASP A 26 5.67 15.83 -20.85
C ASP A 26 4.51 16.78 -21.15
N GLY A 27 3.98 17.48 -20.15
CA GLY A 27 2.93 18.49 -20.27
C GLY A 27 1.52 17.92 -20.29
N HIS A 28 1.32 16.59 -20.36
CA HIS A 28 -0.04 16.06 -20.25
C HIS A 28 -0.56 16.09 -18.81
N SER A 29 -1.89 16.12 -18.64
CA SER A 29 -2.50 15.94 -17.33
C SER A 29 -3.56 14.84 -17.34
N TYR A 30 -3.69 14.17 -16.19
CA TYR A 30 -4.68 13.13 -15.98
C TYR A 30 -5.38 13.30 -14.64
N CYS A 31 -6.70 13.30 -14.65
CA CYS A 31 -7.50 13.34 -13.44
C CYS A 31 -7.90 11.93 -13.00
N PHE A 32 -7.44 11.51 -11.82
CA PHE A 32 -7.75 10.18 -11.25
C PHE A 32 -9.18 10.07 -10.67
N VAL A 33 -9.95 11.16 -10.65
CA VAL A 33 -11.32 11.15 -10.15
C VAL A 33 -12.34 10.97 -11.26
N CYS A 34 -12.17 11.68 -12.38
CA CYS A 34 -13.09 11.61 -13.53
C CYS A 34 -12.46 11.00 -14.79
N GLU A 35 -11.22 10.52 -14.69
CA GLU A 35 -10.45 9.88 -15.76
C GLU A 35 -10.25 10.77 -17.00
N SER A 36 -10.43 12.10 -16.85
CA SER A 36 -10.17 13.03 -17.96
C SER A 36 -8.67 13.11 -18.23
N TYR A 37 -8.31 13.05 -19.52
CA TYR A 37 -6.95 13.17 -20.01
C TYR A 37 -6.84 14.43 -20.88
N THR A 38 -5.82 15.23 -20.63
CA THR A 38 -5.52 16.41 -21.46
C THR A 38 -4.14 16.24 -22.08
N HIS A 39 -4.06 16.30 -23.41
CA HIS A 39 -2.78 16.25 -24.13
C HIS A 39 -1.95 17.50 -23.83
N GLY A 40 -0.66 17.32 -23.57
CA GLY A 40 0.26 18.42 -23.46
C GLY A 40 0.83 18.76 -24.85
N ASP A 41 0.55 19.96 -25.35
CA ASP A 41 1.05 20.45 -26.64
C ASP A 41 2.35 21.30 -26.52
N ALA A 42 3.12 21.13 -25.43
CA ALA A 42 4.28 21.98 -25.21
C ALA A 42 5.60 21.20 -25.23
N GLU A 43 6.47 21.53 -26.19
CA GLU A 43 7.91 21.33 -26.03
C GLU A 43 8.35 22.04 -24.73
N MET A 44 8.66 21.25 -23.70
CA MET A 44 9.19 21.79 -22.44
C MET A 44 10.59 22.36 -22.67
N PRO A 45 10.85 23.65 -22.38
CA PRO A 45 12.17 24.23 -22.55
C PRO A 45 13.19 23.54 -21.61
N GLN A 46 14.44 23.41 -22.09
CA GLN A 46 15.59 22.93 -21.29
C GLN A 46 15.88 23.77 -20.01
N GLU A 47 15.22 24.90 -19.84
CA GLU A 47 15.29 25.77 -18.66
C GLU A 47 14.74 25.16 -17.37
N VAL A 48 13.87 24.12 -17.44
CA VAL A 48 13.23 23.53 -16.24
C VAL A 48 14.23 22.84 -15.31
N THR A 49 15.30 22.25 -15.85
CA THR A 49 16.31 21.57 -15.03
C THR A 49 17.23 22.55 -14.27
N LEU A 50 17.58 23.68 -14.89
CA LEU A 50 18.41 24.72 -14.25
C LEU A 50 17.61 25.52 -13.22
N THR A 51 16.32 25.79 -13.46
CA THR A 51 15.43 26.44 -12.49
C THR A 51 15.20 25.57 -11.26
N ASN A 52 15.09 24.26 -11.40
CA ASN A 52 14.88 23.34 -10.30
C ASN A 52 16.08 23.28 -9.33
N THR A 53 17.31 23.28 -9.84
CA THR A 53 18.52 23.29 -8.99
C THR A 53 18.67 24.61 -8.22
N HIS A 54 18.41 25.74 -8.86
CA HIS A 54 18.46 27.05 -8.21
C HIS A 54 17.33 27.24 -7.20
N GLU A 55 16.15 26.70 -7.47
CA GLU A 55 15.03 26.68 -6.53
C GLU A 55 15.35 25.80 -5.31
N LEU A 56 15.90 24.61 -5.52
CA LEU A 56 16.33 23.71 -4.44
C LEU A 56 17.33 24.41 -3.51
N GLY A 57 18.32 25.10 -4.04
CA GLY A 57 19.30 25.84 -3.24
C GLY A 57 18.66 26.92 -2.36
N ARG A 58 17.76 27.73 -2.93
CA ARG A 58 17.00 28.75 -2.17
C ARG A 58 16.13 28.12 -1.09
N MET A 59 15.47 27.02 -1.40
CA MET A 59 14.61 26.30 -0.47
C MET A 59 15.41 25.66 0.67
N THR A 60 16.56 25.08 0.38
CA THR A 60 17.47 24.51 1.36
C THR A 60 17.94 25.60 2.35
N GLN A 61 18.32 26.76 1.85
CA GLN A 61 18.70 27.89 2.69
C GLN A 61 17.54 28.38 3.59
N ALA A 62 16.34 28.54 3.03
CA ALA A 62 15.16 28.94 3.79
C ALA A 62 14.79 27.91 4.86
N TRP A 63 14.87 26.62 4.52
CA TRP A 63 14.61 25.51 5.44
C TRP A 63 15.63 25.45 6.59
N GLN A 64 16.92 25.66 6.32
CA GLN A 64 17.98 25.69 7.34
C GLN A 64 17.78 26.82 8.35
N GLN A 65 17.20 27.95 7.93
CA GLN A 65 16.93 29.11 8.78
C GLN A 65 15.56 28.99 9.51
N ALA A 66 14.69 28.10 9.07
CA ALA A 66 13.35 27.96 9.63
C ALA A 66 13.37 27.23 10.99
N LYS A 67 12.51 27.68 11.89
CA LYS A 67 12.29 26.99 13.17
C LYS A 67 11.22 25.91 13.01
N PRO A 68 11.36 24.76 13.67
CA PRO A 68 10.30 23.76 13.75
C PRO A 68 9.05 24.35 14.42
N VAL A 69 7.90 24.15 13.80
CA VAL A 69 6.60 24.65 14.27
C VAL A 69 5.66 23.48 14.46
N ALA A 70 4.80 23.56 15.49
CA ALA A 70 3.72 22.60 15.66
C ALA A 70 2.74 22.65 14.48
N ILE A 71 2.09 21.52 14.21
CA ILE A 71 1.04 21.38 13.19
C ILE A 71 -0.29 21.07 13.92
N PRO A 72 -0.98 22.09 14.47
CA PRO A 72 -2.09 21.90 15.41
C PRO A 72 -3.30 21.20 14.77
N ASP A 73 -3.59 21.46 13.51
CA ASP A 73 -4.67 20.80 12.74
C ASP A 73 -4.47 19.27 12.58
N ARG A 74 -3.26 18.79 12.92
CA ARG A 74 -2.87 17.38 12.93
C ARG A 74 -2.47 16.87 14.32
N SER A 75 -2.65 17.66 15.37
CA SER A 75 -2.24 17.35 16.75
C SER A 75 -0.74 17.04 16.89
N LEU A 76 0.10 17.58 15.99
CA LEU A 76 1.54 17.35 15.95
C LEU A 76 2.30 18.49 16.67
N THR A 77 3.23 18.11 17.54
CA THR A 77 4.06 19.05 18.28
C THR A 77 5.26 19.54 17.46
N SER A 78 5.81 20.69 17.84
CA SER A 78 7.06 21.19 17.25
C SER A 78 8.24 20.24 17.49
N SER A 79 8.25 19.51 18.59
CA SER A 79 9.25 18.47 18.88
C SER A 79 9.23 17.35 17.85
N THR A 80 8.04 16.85 17.51
CA THR A 80 7.89 15.80 16.46
C THR A 80 8.32 16.34 15.10
N ALA A 81 7.88 17.53 14.72
CA ALA A 81 8.28 18.17 13.46
C ALA A 81 9.80 18.34 13.37
N SER A 82 10.45 18.79 14.46
CA SER A 82 11.90 18.96 14.55
C SER A 82 12.66 17.66 14.28
N LYS A 83 12.20 16.56 14.86
CA LYS A 83 12.85 15.24 14.70
C LYS A 83 12.87 14.75 13.26
N TYR A 84 11.83 15.06 12.49
CA TYR A 84 11.75 14.77 11.06
C TYR A 84 12.30 15.89 10.19
N LYS A 85 12.87 16.94 10.81
CA LYS A 85 13.40 18.13 10.14
C LYS A 85 12.33 18.83 9.27
N VAL A 86 11.05 18.67 9.61
CA VAL A 86 9.95 19.38 8.96
C VAL A 86 9.96 20.83 9.42
N ALA A 87 9.91 21.75 8.45
CA ALA A 87 9.89 23.17 8.71
C ALA A 87 8.66 23.84 8.07
N VAL A 88 8.25 24.96 8.65
CA VAL A 88 7.23 25.84 8.07
C VAL A 88 7.93 27.09 7.56
N VAL A 89 7.81 27.36 6.27
CA VAL A 89 8.35 28.54 5.61
C VAL A 89 7.21 29.27 4.91
N GLY A 90 6.84 30.45 5.42
CA GLY A 90 5.65 31.16 4.96
C GLY A 90 4.39 30.31 5.13
N GLU A 91 3.65 30.10 4.06
CA GLU A 91 2.42 29.31 4.03
C GLU A 91 2.64 27.85 3.60
N HIS A 92 3.86 27.30 3.77
CA HIS A 92 4.20 25.98 3.30
C HIS A 92 4.88 25.13 4.36
N HIS A 93 4.52 23.83 4.43
CA HIS A 93 5.30 22.80 5.08
C HIS A 93 6.35 22.27 4.11
N TYR A 94 7.61 22.16 4.57
CA TYR A 94 8.72 21.56 3.84
C TYR A 94 9.06 20.22 4.44
N TYR A 95 8.91 19.15 3.68
CA TYR A 95 9.27 17.77 4.04
C TYR A 95 10.56 17.41 3.31
N PRO A 96 11.72 17.40 3.99
CA PRO A 96 13.02 17.16 3.36
C PRO A 96 13.22 15.66 3.08
N TYR A 97 13.81 15.36 1.95
CA TYR A 97 14.29 14.04 1.57
C TYR A 97 15.81 14.06 1.43
N PHE A 98 16.45 13.04 1.96
CA PHE A 98 17.91 12.93 2.01
C PHE A 98 18.37 11.69 1.27
N ASP A 99 19.53 11.74 0.65
CA ASP A 99 20.26 10.55 0.25
C ASP A 99 20.88 9.87 1.50
N ALA A 100 21.22 8.57 1.36
CA ALA A 100 21.68 7.74 2.48
C ALA A 100 22.88 8.38 3.23
N ASP A 101 23.80 9.01 2.51
CA ASP A 101 25.04 9.54 3.04
C ASP A 101 25.06 11.09 3.10
N SER A 102 23.93 11.75 2.81
CA SER A 102 23.85 13.22 2.75
C SER A 102 23.26 13.82 4.03
N THR A 103 23.86 14.92 4.47
CA THR A 103 23.30 15.80 5.51
C THR A 103 22.40 16.88 4.93
N GLU A 104 22.50 17.13 3.63
CA GLU A 104 21.69 18.10 2.89
C GLU A 104 20.55 17.38 2.15
N PRO A 105 19.37 18.00 2.05
CA PRO A 105 18.25 17.41 1.33
C PRO A 105 18.51 17.41 -0.19
N VAL A 106 18.22 16.29 -0.84
CA VAL A 106 18.23 16.14 -2.30
C VAL A 106 16.94 16.69 -2.93
N GLY A 107 15.93 16.90 -2.11
CA GLY A 107 14.67 17.50 -2.52
C GLY A 107 13.71 17.69 -1.37
N PHE A 108 12.63 18.38 -1.67
CA PHE A 108 11.53 18.66 -0.75
C PHE A 108 10.19 18.28 -1.37
N LYS A 109 9.34 17.70 -0.57
CA LYS A 109 7.91 17.73 -0.82
C LYS A 109 7.33 18.91 -0.07
N VAL A 110 6.61 19.77 -0.76
CA VAL A 110 6.12 21.04 -0.23
C VAL A 110 4.61 21.01 -0.22
N ARG A 111 4.00 21.27 0.93
CA ARG A 111 2.55 21.30 1.09
C ARG A 111 2.11 22.70 1.46
N HIS A 112 1.19 23.26 0.70
CA HIS A 112 0.57 24.53 1.04
C HIS A 112 -0.41 24.38 2.22
N LEU A 113 -0.32 25.22 3.22
CA LEU A 113 -1.09 25.11 4.47
C LEU A 113 -2.60 25.19 4.26
N LYS A 114 -3.06 26.14 3.44
CA LYS A 114 -4.49 26.38 3.22
C LYS A 114 -5.10 25.46 2.17
N THR A 115 -4.49 25.40 0.98
CA THR A 115 -5.03 24.65 -0.17
C THR A 115 -4.74 23.16 -0.08
N LYS A 116 -3.79 22.75 0.79
CA LYS A 116 -3.28 21.37 0.91
C LYS A 116 -2.61 20.84 -0.37
N ALA A 117 -2.42 21.67 -1.38
CA ALA A 117 -1.74 21.29 -2.61
C ALA A 117 -0.28 20.91 -2.32
N PHE A 118 0.23 19.89 -3.03
CA PHE A 118 1.59 19.44 -2.94
C PHE A 118 2.37 19.78 -4.21
N ARG A 119 3.65 20.10 -4.04
CA ARG A 119 4.63 20.15 -5.13
C ARG A 119 5.94 19.51 -4.68
N VAL A 120 6.73 19.08 -5.65
CA VAL A 120 8.07 18.51 -5.42
C VAL A 120 9.11 19.46 -6.00
N VAL A 121 10.19 19.66 -5.24
CA VAL A 121 11.36 20.45 -5.68
C VAL A 121 12.61 19.61 -5.41
N GLY A 122 13.51 19.55 -6.39
CA GLY A 122 14.68 18.66 -6.35
C GLY A 122 14.32 17.20 -6.71
N ASP A 123 15.24 16.29 -6.48
CA ASP A 123 15.08 14.87 -6.83
C ASP A 123 14.78 14.00 -5.59
N ILE A 124 13.51 14.00 -5.15
CA ILE A 124 13.08 13.11 -4.05
C ILE A 124 13.15 11.61 -4.43
N LYS A 125 13.25 11.29 -5.74
CA LYS A 125 13.31 9.89 -6.19
C LYS A 125 14.65 9.25 -5.86
N SER A 126 15.75 10.02 -5.95
CA SER A 126 17.09 9.58 -5.55
C SER A 126 17.23 9.44 -4.03
N GLY A 127 16.43 10.19 -3.26
CA GLY A 127 16.44 10.13 -1.80
C GLY A 127 15.84 8.83 -1.24
N GLY A 128 16.14 8.56 0.03
CA GLY A 128 15.53 7.49 0.81
C GLY A 128 14.06 7.76 1.14
N LEU A 129 13.44 6.86 1.91
CA LEU A 129 12.10 7.06 2.46
C LEU A 129 12.09 8.30 3.38
N PHE A 130 10.93 8.96 3.48
CA PHE A 130 10.82 10.10 4.39
C PHE A 130 11.10 9.70 5.84
N GLY A 131 11.99 10.39 6.51
CA GLY A 131 12.42 10.08 7.87
C GLY A 131 13.54 9.03 7.96
N GLN A 132 13.96 8.39 6.87
CA GLN A 132 15.00 7.36 6.84
C GLN A 132 16.32 7.83 7.46
N GLN A 133 16.73 9.07 7.22
CA GLN A 133 17.97 9.66 7.75
C GLN A 133 18.06 9.66 9.29
N ARG A 134 16.93 9.51 9.99
CA ARG A 134 16.91 9.39 11.47
C ARG A 134 17.47 8.05 11.95
N TYR A 135 17.51 7.06 11.10
CA TYR A 135 17.72 5.66 11.45
C TYR A 135 18.89 5.02 10.70
N GLY A 136 19.83 5.82 10.17
CA GLY A 136 20.99 5.31 9.42
C GLY A 136 21.84 4.31 10.20
N ASN A 137 21.96 4.46 11.51
CA ASN A 137 22.62 3.51 12.43
C ASN A 137 21.59 2.97 13.44
N HIS A 138 20.48 2.44 12.95
CA HIS A 138 19.39 1.97 13.79
C HIS A 138 19.77 0.75 14.64
N LYS A 139 19.23 0.72 15.87
CA LYS A 139 19.30 -0.43 16.78
C LYS A 139 17.95 -1.14 16.92
N GLN A 140 16.94 -0.64 16.24
CA GLN A 140 15.57 -1.18 16.29
C GLN A 140 15.48 -2.43 15.44
N ASN A 141 14.75 -3.43 15.93
CA ASN A 141 14.48 -4.65 15.19
C ASN A 141 13.34 -4.47 14.16
N ARG A 142 12.46 -3.49 14.39
CA ARG A 142 11.28 -3.22 13.58
C ARG A 142 11.29 -1.81 13.04
N VAL A 143 10.78 -1.65 11.81
CA VAL A 143 10.45 -0.36 11.21
C VAL A 143 8.99 -0.34 10.82
N VAL A 144 8.30 0.76 11.06
CA VAL A 144 6.94 1.01 10.57
C VAL A 144 7.03 1.86 9.32
N VAL A 145 6.36 1.42 8.25
CA VAL A 145 6.26 2.17 7.00
C VAL A 145 4.80 2.58 6.81
N VAL A 146 4.56 3.89 6.73
CA VAL A 146 3.24 4.49 6.49
C VAL A 146 3.18 5.14 5.12
N GLU A 147 2.00 5.59 4.67
CA GLU A 147 1.86 6.15 3.32
C GLU A 147 2.38 7.58 3.20
N GLY A 148 2.11 8.44 4.17
CA GLY A 148 2.35 9.87 4.09
C GLY A 148 3.28 10.42 5.16
N GLU A 149 3.86 11.59 4.90
CA GLU A 149 4.80 12.26 5.80
C GLU A 149 4.14 12.63 7.15
N LEU A 150 2.89 13.10 7.09
CA LEU A 150 2.14 13.44 8.30
C LEU A 150 1.82 12.23 9.15
N ASP A 151 1.54 11.08 8.49
CA ASP A 151 1.29 9.82 9.19
C ASP A 151 2.57 9.29 9.86
N ALA A 152 3.74 9.50 9.23
CA ALA A 152 5.02 9.18 9.87
C ALA A 152 5.24 10.01 11.15
N LEU A 153 4.92 11.30 11.12
CA LEU A 153 4.99 12.14 12.31
C LEU A 153 4.00 11.68 13.38
N ALA A 154 2.75 11.39 12.97
CA ALA A 154 1.70 10.97 13.89
C ALA A 154 2.01 9.62 14.57
N ALA A 155 2.41 8.63 13.78
CA ALA A 155 2.82 7.32 14.29
C ALA A 155 4.03 7.44 15.23
N SER A 156 5.07 8.20 14.85
CA SER A 156 6.23 8.45 15.71
C SER A 156 5.85 9.09 17.03
N ALA A 157 4.95 10.09 17.04
CA ALA A 157 4.44 10.73 18.25
C ALA A 157 3.68 9.73 19.13
N MET A 158 2.85 8.86 18.55
CA MET A 158 2.13 7.83 19.30
C MET A 158 3.05 6.75 19.88
N PHE A 159 4.17 6.46 19.25
CA PHE A 159 5.19 5.54 19.77
C PHE A 159 6.20 6.22 20.73
N ASP A 160 6.01 7.47 21.12
CA ASP A 160 6.98 8.25 21.92
C ASP A 160 8.40 8.23 21.31
N ASP A 161 8.49 8.19 19.99
CA ASP A 161 9.75 8.10 19.21
C ASP A 161 10.62 6.86 19.50
N LYS A 162 10.06 5.82 20.12
CA LYS A 162 10.79 4.59 20.46
C LYS A 162 10.85 3.57 19.33
N VAL A 163 10.00 3.73 18.31
CA VAL A 163 9.91 2.86 17.14
C VAL A 163 10.41 3.62 15.91
N ALA A 164 11.14 2.94 15.04
CA ALA A 164 11.50 3.52 13.76
C ALA A 164 10.26 3.66 12.87
N VAL A 165 9.98 4.88 12.40
CA VAL A 165 8.84 5.17 11.51
C VAL A 165 9.32 5.96 10.31
N VAL A 166 8.96 5.51 9.12
CA VAL A 166 9.25 6.17 7.83
C VAL A 166 7.99 6.21 6.98
N SER A 167 7.95 7.05 5.96
CA SER A 167 6.86 6.99 4.98
C SER A 167 7.33 6.82 3.56
N LEU A 168 6.42 6.38 2.70
CA LEU A 168 6.60 6.32 1.26
C LEU A 168 6.85 7.74 0.70
N LYS A 169 7.51 7.80 -0.46
CA LYS A 169 7.79 9.05 -1.16
C LYS A 169 6.58 9.56 -1.96
N GLN A 170 5.85 8.66 -2.59
CA GLN A 170 4.78 8.98 -3.53
C GLN A 170 3.46 8.25 -3.21
N GLY A 171 3.27 7.83 -1.94
CA GLY A 171 2.07 7.13 -1.48
C GLY A 171 1.93 5.69 -1.99
N ALA A 172 0.76 5.10 -1.76
CA ALA A 172 0.47 3.68 -2.01
C ALA A 172 0.78 3.20 -3.43
N ALA A 173 0.50 4.04 -4.46
CA ALA A 173 0.70 3.65 -5.86
C ALA A 173 2.16 3.29 -6.19
N ALA A 174 3.12 3.98 -5.58
CA ALA A 174 4.55 3.80 -5.79
C ALA A 174 5.23 2.88 -4.75
N ALA A 175 4.48 2.29 -3.82
CA ALA A 175 5.01 1.54 -2.69
C ALA A 175 6.05 0.46 -3.09
N GLY A 176 5.75 -0.36 -4.09
CA GLY A 176 6.69 -1.39 -4.56
C GLY A 176 8.00 -0.81 -5.09
N LYS A 177 7.97 0.35 -5.77
CA LYS A 177 9.18 1.04 -6.25
C LYS A 177 9.97 1.64 -5.08
N ASP A 178 9.29 2.28 -4.14
CA ASP A 178 9.92 2.87 -2.95
C ASP A 178 10.61 1.80 -2.10
N PHE A 179 9.97 0.63 -1.91
CA PHE A 179 10.56 -0.50 -1.20
C PHE A 179 11.79 -1.08 -1.91
N LYS A 180 11.76 -1.19 -3.24
CA LYS A 180 12.94 -1.63 -4.03
C LYS A 180 14.09 -0.64 -3.91
N THR A 181 13.81 0.66 -3.99
CA THR A 181 14.83 1.72 -3.86
C THR A 181 15.44 1.74 -2.45
N ALA A 182 14.61 1.56 -1.41
CA ALA A 182 15.04 1.55 -0.01
C ALA A 182 15.44 0.15 0.50
N TYR A 183 15.70 -0.82 -0.40
CA TYR A 183 15.94 -2.21 -0.04
C TYR A 183 17.01 -2.38 1.05
N ASN A 184 18.19 -1.81 0.86
CA ASN A 184 19.31 -1.95 1.80
C ASN A 184 18.98 -1.41 3.21
N PHE A 185 18.23 -0.31 3.28
CA PHE A 185 17.78 0.24 4.54
C PHE A 185 16.75 -0.67 5.23
N LEU A 186 15.72 -1.09 4.51
CA LEU A 186 14.64 -1.92 5.03
C LEU A 186 15.12 -3.34 5.39
N ASP A 187 16.06 -3.88 4.62
CA ASP A 187 16.62 -5.22 4.88
C ASP A 187 17.43 -5.28 6.18
N GLY A 188 17.93 -4.15 6.65
CA GLY A 188 18.60 -4.05 7.96
C GLY A 188 17.68 -4.32 9.15
N PHE A 189 16.35 -4.31 9.00
CA PHE A 189 15.40 -4.64 10.05
C PHE A 189 15.00 -6.11 10.02
N THR A 190 14.68 -6.66 11.19
CA THR A 190 14.16 -8.04 11.30
C THR A 190 12.72 -8.13 10.81
N GLU A 191 11.94 -7.09 11.06
CA GLU A 191 10.53 -7.02 10.67
C GLU A 191 10.18 -5.64 10.12
N ILE A 192 9.40 -5.63 9.06
CA ILE A 192 8.87 -4.42 8.42
C ILE A 192 7.37 -4.41 8.63
N VAL A 193 6.88 -3.47 9.43
CA VAL A 193 5.45 -3.31 9.71
C VAL A 193 4.89 -2.28 8.74
N VAL A 194 4.01 -2.67 7.84
CA VAL A 194 3.29 -1.73 6.99
C VAL A 194 1.98 -1.32 7.64
N CYS A 195 1.77 -0.01 7.72
CA CYS A 195 0.56 0.61 8.24
C CYS A 195 0.05 1.59 7.18
N PHE A 196 -0.60 1.05 6.15
CA PHE A 196 -1.17 1.83 5.06
C PHE A 196 -2.65 2.14 5.33
N ASP A 197 -3.19 3.08 4.59
CA ASP A 197 -4.57 3.51 4.74
C ASP A 197 -5.53 2.31 4.58
N ALA A 198 -6.63 2.35 5.33
CA ALA A 198 -7.63 1.27 5.32
C ALA A 198 -8.55 1.34 4.10
N ASP A 199 -7.98 1.54 2.91
CA ASP A 199 -8.69 1.61 1.64
C ASP A 199 -8.13 0.62 0.61
N LYS A 200 -8.72 0.61 -0.59
CA LYS A 200 -8.30 -0.29 -1.67
C LYS A 200 -6.86 -0.02 -2.11
N ALA A 201 -6.43 1.24 -2.18
CA ALA A 201 -5.09 1.59 -2.65
C ALA A 201 -4.02 1.09 -1.67
N GLY A 202 -4.27 1.23 -0.35
CA GLY A 202 -3.40 0.70 0.70
C GLY A 202 -3.32 -0.84 0.66
N LEU A 203 -4.44 -1.53 0.41
CA LEU A 203 -4.45 -2.99 0.26
C LEU A 203 -3.65 -3.46 -0.97
N ASP A 204 -3.82 -2.81 -2.11
CA ASP A 204 -3.08 -3.13 -3.34
C ASP A 204 -1.57 -2.83 -3.17
N ALA A 205 -1.23 -1.80 -2.39
CA ALA A 205 0.16 -1.47 -2.05
C ALA A 205 0.83 -2.56 -1.22
N ILE A 206 0.11 -3.19 -0.28
CA ILE A 206 0.63 -4.30 0.53
C ILE A 206 1.08 -5.46 -0.37
N GLU A 207 0.31 -5.82 -1.40
CA GLU A 207 0.68 -6.89 -2.33
C GLU A 207 1.97 -6.56 -3.08
N LYS A 208 2.13 -5.30 -3.55
CA LYS A 208 3.33 -4.84 -4.25
C LYS A 208 4.59 -4.86 -3.36
N VAL A 209 4.48 -4.48 -2.09
CA VAL A 209 5.62 -4.52 -1.17
C VAL A 209 5.94 -5.94 -0.72
N ALA A 210 4.95 -6.83 -0.68
CA ALA A 210 5.15 -8.24 -0.38
C ALA A 210 5.98 -8.98 -1.44
N GLU A 211 5.95 -8.54 -2.70
CA GLU A 211 6.85 -9.07 -3.74
C GLU A 211 8.33 -8.89 -3.37
N VAL A 212 8.64 -7.88 -2.54
CA VAL A 212 10.02 -7.54 -2.16
C VAL A 212 10.40 -8.16 -0.82
N PHE A 213 9.50 -8.14 0.18
CA PHE A 213 9.83 -8.47 1.57
C PHE A 213 8.83 -9.42 2.26
N ALA A 214 8.16 -10.33 1.54
CA ALA A 214 7.13 -11.22 2.10
C ALA A 214 7.53 -11.87 3.44
N GLY A 215 8.76 -12.35 3.56
CA GLY A 215 9.23 -13.06 4.76
C GLY A 215 9.41 -12.19 6.00
N LYS A 216 9.61 -10.87 5.84
CA LYS A 216 9.80 -9.90 6.95
C LYS A 216 8.59 -9.01 7.16
N LEU A 217 7.56 -9.12 6.29
CA LEU A 217 6.44 -8.19 6.25
C LEU A 217 5.39 -8.54 7.30
N ARG A 218 5.00 -7.53 8.08
CA ARG A 218 3.86 -7.58 8.99
C ARG A 218 2.85 -6.52 8.61
N ILE A 219 1.58 -6.85 8.78
CA ILE A 219 0.47 -5.96 8.43
C ILE A 219 -0.17 -5.44 9.71
N MET A 220 -0.10 -4.13 9.90
CA MET A 220 -0.82 -3.40 10.92
C MET A 220 -2.11 -2.85 10.30
N ARG A 221 -3.24 -3.46 10.62
CA ARG A 221 -4.56 -3.06 10.08
C ARG A 221 -5.20 -2.04 10.99
N LEU A 222 -5.47 -0.85 10.47
CA LEU A 222 -6.23 0.18 11.17
C LEU A 222 -7.72 -0.19 11.21
N ASP A 223 -8.39 0.21 12.27
CA ASP A 223 -9.85 0.07 12.40
C ASP A 223 -10.51 1.33 11.81
N PRO A 224 -11.25 1.21 10.68
CA PRO A 224 -11.89 2.35 10.05
C PRO A 224 -12.92 3.06 10.92
N SER A 225 -13.42 2.42 12.00
CA SER A 225 -14.35 3.05 12.94
C SER A 225 -13.66 4.09 13.84
N VAL A 226 -12.35 3.97 14.03
CA VAL A 226 -11.51 4.92 14.77
C VAL A 226 -10.88 5.95 13.84
N GLY A 227 -10.30 5.50 12.73
CA GLY A 227 -9.66 6.34 11.75
C GLY A 227 -9.05 5.55 10.60
N LYS A 228 -8.90 6.19 9.45
CA LYS A 228 -8.36 5.56 8.25
C LYS A 228 -6.84 5.61 8.17
N ASP A 229 -6.20 6.55 8.86
CA ASP A 229 -4.78 6.83 8.84
C ASP A 229 -4.22 7.09 10.26
N ALA A 230 -2.90 7.16 10.40
CA ALA A 230 -2.25 7.40 11.69
C ALA A 230 -2.57 8.80 12.27
N CYS A 231 -2.80 9.80 11.41
CA CYS A 231 -3.19 11.13 11.85
C CYS A 231 -4.57 11.14 12.52
N ASP A 232 -5.51 10.35 12.01
CA ASP A 232 -6.84 10.24 12.59
C ASP A 232 -6.79 9.62 13.99
N TYR A 233 -6.00 8.55 14.18
CA TYR A 233 -5.77 7.95 15.51
C TYR A 233 -5.15 8.94 16.50
N LEU A 234 -4.16 9.72 16.06
CA LEU A 234 -3.55 10.75 16.92
C LEU A 234 -4.56 11.82 17.33
N LYS A 235 -5.38 12.30 16.40
CA LYS A 235 -6.44 13.29 16.67
C LYS A 235 -7.52 12.76 17.61
N ALA A 236 -7.89 11.49 17.45
CA ALA A 236 -8.85 10.82 18.32
C ALA A 236 -8.29 10.56 19.73
N GLY A 237 -6.98 10.74 19.96
CA GLY A 237 -6.32 10.41 21.23
C GLY A 237 -6.12 8.92 21.46
N GLU A 238 -6.29 8.10 20.42
CA GLU A 238 -6.28 6.63 20.47
C GLU A 238 -4.85 6.03 20.37
N LYS A 239 -3.92 6.65 21.09
CA LYS A 239 -2.51 6.22 21.15
C LYS A 239 -2.36 4.76 21.60
N LYS A 240 -3.13 4.35 22.62
CA LYS A 240 -3.06 2.98 23.14
C LYS A 240 -3.55 1.98 22.08
N ALA A 241 -4.69 2.22 21.46
CA ALA A 241 -5.23 1.37 20.41
C ALA A 241 -4.24 1.23 19.24
N PHE A 242 -3.63 2.35 18.79
CA PHE A 242 -2.61 2.34 17.74
C PHE A 242 -1.39 1.49 18.13
N THR A 243 -0.93 1.61 19.37
CA THR A 243 0.21 0.82 19.87
C THR A 243 -0.13 -0.67 19.99
N ASP A 244 -1.35 -1.00 20.43
CA ASP A 244 -1.82 -2.39 20.50
C ASP A 244 -1.89 -3.03 19.11
N LEU A 245 -2.34 -2.29 18.08
CA LEU A 245 -2.33 -2.73 16.68
C LEU A 245 -0.91 -3.00 16.15
N TYR A 246 0.07 -2.19 16.53
CA TYR A 246 1.48 -2.42 16.18
C TYR A 246 2.01 -3.73 16.76
N TRP A 247 1.71 -4.01 18.03
CA TRP A 247 2.17 -5.25 18.67
C TRP A 247 1.45 -6.49 18.14
N SER A 248 0.20 -6.35 17.73
CA SER A 248 -0.63 -7.43 17.16
C SER A 248 -0.49 -7.57 15.65
N ALA A 249 0.37 -6.78 15.01
CA ALA A 249 0.57 -6.82 13.56
C ALA A 249 0.86 -8.25 13.07
N SER A 250 0.01 -8.76 12.20
CA SER A 250 0.07 -10.13 11.69
C SER A 250 1.14 -10.26 10.59
N GLN A 251 1.81 -11.42 10.55
CA GLN A 251 2.70 -11.72 9.43
C GLN A 251 1.90 -11.75 8.12
N TYR A 252 2.47 -11.16 7.07
CA TYR A 252 1.88 -11.25 5.74
C TYR A 252 1.90 -12.70 5.25
N THR A 253 0.77 -13.16 4.80
CA THR A 253 0.64 -14.49 4.18
C THR A 253 0.13 -14.28 2.75
N PRO A 254 0.90 -14.70 1.72
CA PRO A 254 0.47 -14.57 0.32
C PRO A 254 -0.85 -15.30 0.07
N LYS A 255 -1.62 -14.79 -0.88
CA LYS A 255 -2.87 -15.45 -1.31
C LYS A 255 -2.60 -16.90 -1.73
N GLY A 256 -3.41 -17.82 -1.23
CA GLY A 256 -3.29 -19.25 -1.52
C GLY A 256 -2.37 -20.02 -0.56
N ILE A 257 -1.62 -19.35 0.32
CA ILE A 257 -0.90 -19.98 1.42
C ILE A 257 -1.76 -19.89 2.67
N LEU A 258 -2.04 -21.03 3.29
CA LEU A 258 -2.80 -21.10 4.53
C LEU A 258 -1.85 -21.15 5.72
N SER A 259 -2.16 -20.42 6.76
CA SER A 259 -1.53 -20.58 8.06
C SER A 259 -1.87 -21.97 8.65
N LYS A 260 -1.08 -22.41 9.63
CA LYS A 260 -1.36 -23.67 10.33
C LYS A 260 -2.76 -23.68 10.94
N GLY A 261 -3.22 -22.56 11.51
CA GLY A 261 -4.58 -22.43 12.09
C GLY A 261 -5.67 -22.56 11.03
N GLU A 262 -5.57 -21.79 9.94
CA GLU A 262 -6.53 -21.85 8.83
C GLU A 262 -6.57 -23.24 8.17
N LEU A 263 -5.41 -23.90 8.05
CA LEU A 263 -5.35 -25.28 7.54
C LEU A 263 -6.05 -26.24 8.51
N TRP A 264 -5.80 -26.09 9.82
CA TRP A 264 -6.45 -26.90 10.85
C TRP A 264 -7.96 -26.71 10.85
N ASP A 265 -8.44 -25.47 10.78
CA ASP A 265 -9.87 -25.16 10.74
C ASP A 265 -10.53 -25.74 9.48
N ARG A 266 -9.86 -25.66 8.32
CA ARG A 266 -10.37 -26.28 7.08
C ARG A 266 -10.39 -27.80 7.14
N LEU A 267 -9.39 -28.42 7.77
CA LEU A 267 -9.35 -29.87 7.93
C LEU A 267 -10.44 -30.40 8.88
N ASN A 268 -10.81 -29.58 9.88
CA ASN A 268 -11.84 -29.93 10.85
C ASN A 268 -13.22 -29.35 10.50
N ALA A 269 -13.35 -28.58 9.43
CA ALA A 269 -14.64 -28.10 8.98
C ALA A 269 -15.56 -29.26 8.60
N GLU A 270 -16.82 -29.17 8.98
CA GLU A 270 -17.84 -30.16 8.60
C GLU A 270 -17.88 -30.24 7.05
N ARG A 271 -17.82 -31.47 6.56
CA ARG A 271 -17.97 -31.69 5.12
C ARG A 271 -19.39 -31.36 4.69
N PRO A 272 -19.58 -30.69 3.53
CA PRO A 272 -20.93 -30.48 3.00
C PRO A 272 -21.70 -31.78 2.89
N ASP A 273 -23.00 -31.71 3.10
CA ASP A 273 -23.88 -32.85 2.92
C ASP A 273 -23.76 -33.44 1.51
N LYS A 274 -23.88 -34.72 1.43
CA LYS A 274 -23.87 -35.47 0.17
C LYS A 274 -25.04 -35.04 -0.71
N LEU A 275 -24.77 -34.66 -1.95
CA LEU A 275 -25.81 -34.35 -2.94
C LEU A 275 -26.44 -35.62 -3.55
N GLY A 276 -25.68 -36.71 -3.65
CA GLY A 276 -26.14 -37.97 -4.22
C GLY A 276 -25.01 -39.00 -4.31
N ASP A 277 -25.39 -40.17 -4.79
CA ASP A 277 -24.48 -41.27 -5.07
C ASP A 277 -24.18 -41.38 -6.55
N TYR A 278 -23.03 -41.92 -6.89
CA TYR A 278 -22.70 -42.33 -8.24
C TYR A 278 -23.50 -43.59 -8.62
N PRO A 279 -23.74 -43.87 -9.91
CA PRO A 279 -24.44 -45.09 -10.35
C PRO A 279 -23.63 -46.37 -10.09
N TRP A 280 -22.36 -46.23 -9.68
CA TRP A 280 -21.44 -47.35 -9.42
C TRP A 280 -21.14 -47.48 -7.96
N GLU A 281 -21.54 -48.60 -7.32
CA GLU A 281 -21.39 -48.83 -5.89
C GLU A 281 -19.93 -48.73 -5.45
N ALA A 282 -19.01 -49.40 -6.15
CA ALA A 282 -17.58 -49.36 -5.82
C ALA A 282 -17.00 -47.95 -5.82
N LEU A 283 -17.54 -47.00 -6.60
CA LEU A 283 -17.11 -45.62 -6.55
C LEU A 283 -17.64 -44.90 -5.32
N ASN A 284 -18.87 -45.24 -4.90
CA ASN A 284 -19.44 -44.68 -3.68
C ASN A 284 -18.70 -45.16 -2.44
N ASP A 285 -18.23 -46.40 -2.41
CA ASP A 285 -17.44 -46.94 -1.29
C ASP A 285 -16.14 -46.18 -1.08
N ILE A 286 -15.54 -45.69 -2.16
CA ILE A 286 -14.27 -44.93 -2.12
C ILE A 286 -14.51 -43.45 -1.86
N THR A 287 -15.54 -42.83 -2.49
CA THR A 287 -15.74 -41.37 -2.49
C THR A 287 -16.80 -40.93 -1.50
N TYR A 288 -17.65 -41.85 -1.00
CA TYR A 288 -18.83 -41.55 -0.20
C TYR A 288 -19.86 -40.67 -0.92
N GLY A 289 -20.03 -40.86 -2.24
CA GLY A 289 -20.87 -40.06 -3.10
C GLY A 289 -20.24 -38.73 -3.53
N PHE A 290 -21.02 -37.83 -4.13
CA PHE A 290 -20.58 -36.52 -4.57
C PHE A 290 -21.23 -35.38 -3.76
N ARG A 291 -20.50 -34.24 -3.64
CA ARG A 291 -20.86 -33.09 -2.80
C ARG A 291 -20.85 -31.78 -3.57
N PRO A 292 -21.47 -30.72 -3.05
CA PRO A 292 -21.31 -29.37 -3.58
C PRO A 292 -19.83 -28.94 -3.56
N THR A 293 -19.45 -28.08 -4.50
CA THR A 293 -18.10 -27.50 -4.63
C THR A 293 -16.98 -28.48 -4.98
N GLU A 294 -17.28 -29.76 -5.26
CA GLU A 294 -16.29 -30.72 -5.75
C GLU A 294 -16.11 -30.61 -7.26
N LEU A 295 -14.85 -30.64 -7.73
CA LEU A 295 -14.50 -30.81 -9.13
C LEU A 295 -14.10 -32.27 -9.38
N ILE A 296 -14.91 -32.97 -10.18
CA ILE A 296 -14.67 -34.37 -10.52
C ILE A 296 -14.10 -34.42 -11.93
N THR A 297 -12.88 -34.92 -12.09
CA THR A 297 -12.23 -35.09 -13.38
C THR A 297 -12.19 -36.54 -13.79
N VAL A 298 -12.80 -36.85 -14.97
CA VAL A 298 -12.74 -38.18 -15.56
C VAL A 298 -11.74 -38.19 -16.73
N THR A 299 -10.69 -39.01 -16.60
CA THR A 299 -9.65 -39.14 -17.62
C THR A 299 -9.62 -40.57 -18.20
N ALA A 300 -9.46 -40.68 -19.49
CA ALA A 300 -9.25 -41.94 -20.18
C ALA A 300 -8.71 -41.68 -21.59
N GLY A 301 -8.13 -42.67 -22.24
CA GLY A 301 -7.70 -42.60 -23.62
C GLY A 301 -8.85 -42.25 -24.57
N SER A 302 -8.51 -41.85 -25.80
CA SER A 302 -9.52 -41.60 -26.84
C SER A 302 -10.31 -42.87 -27.14
N GLY A 303 -11.63 -42.74 -27.31
CA GLY A 303 -12.52 -43.87 -27.64
C GLY A 303 -12.89 -44.79 -26.46
N LEU A 304 -12.38 -44.60 -25.26
CA LEU A 304 -12.65 -45.46 -24.11
C LEU A 304 -13.93 -45.12 -23.32
N GLY A 305 -14.86 -44.40 -23.89
CA GLY A 305 -16.21 -44.24 -23.33
C GLY A 305 -16.39 -43.11 -22.31
N LYS A 306 -15.48 -42.10 -22.22
CA LYS A 306 -15.61 -40.95 -21.31
C LYS A 306 -17.00 -40.29 -21.40
N SER A 307 -17.47 -40.02 -22.64
CA SER A 307 -18.77 -39.39 -22.85
C SER A 307 -19.93 -40.30 -22.44
N SER A 308 -19.75 -41.61 -22.51
CA SER A 308 -20.76 -42.58 -22.07
C SER A 308 -20.90 -42.58 -20.55
N ILE A 309 -19.75 -42.52 -19.83
CA ILE A 309 -19.73 -42.41 -18.35
C ILE A 309 -20.40 -41.09 -17.91
N LEU A 310 -20.08 -39.98 -18.57
CA LEU A 310 -20.69 -38.68 -18.24
C LEU A 310 -22.20 -38.67 -18.49
N ARG A 311 -22.64 -39.31 -19.59
CA ARG A 311 -24.09 -39.44 -19.89
C ARG A 311 -24.80 -40.28 -18.84
N GLU A 312 -24.23 -41.41 -18.44
CA GLU A 312 -24.77 -42.29 -17.39
C GLU A 312 -24.89 -41.51 -16.06
N LEU A 313 -23.83 -40.77 -15.68
CA LEU A 313 -23.83 -39.96 -14.48
C LEU A 313 -24.92 -38.88 -14.50
N VAL A 314 -25.04 -38.13 -15.61
CA VAL A 314 -26.10 -37.11 -15.76
C VAL A 314 -27.51 -37.71 -15.66
N MET A 315 -27.75 -38.84 -16.29
CA MET A 315 -29.04 -39.51 -16.21
C MET A 315 -29.35 -40.00 -14.80
N HIS A 316 -28.36 -40.56 -14.12
CA HIS A 316 -28.50 -41.02 -12.77
C HIS A 316 -28.77 -39.86 -11.78
N ILE A 317 -28.02 -38.78 -11.86
CA ILE A 317 -28.22 -37.60 -11.01
C ILE A 317 -29.60 -36.99 -11.23
N LYS A 318 -30.04 -36.91 -12.49
CA LYS A 318 -31.38 -36.41 -12.81
C LYS A 318 -32.50 -37.28 -12.24
N ALA A 319 -32.31 -38.60 -12.19
CA ALA A 319 -33.29 -39.53 -11.67
C ALA A 319 -33.33 -39.59 -10.13
N THR A 320 -32.20 -39.34 -9.48
CA THR A 320 -32.04 -39.57 -8.00
C THR A 320 -31.98 -38.30 -7.20
N THR A 321 -31.79 -37.14 -7.81
CA THR A 321 -31.69 -35.84 -7.09
C THR A 321 -32.64 -34.80 -7.69
N PRO A 322 -33.14 -33.84 -6.85
CA PRO A 322 -34.00 -32.75 -7.38
C PRO A 322 -33.18 -31.62 -8.05
N ASN A 323 -31.88 -31.77 -8.15
CA ASN A 323 -30.96 -30.71 -8.59
C ASN A 323 -31.05 -30.47 -10.12
N ARG A 324 -30.78 -29.23 -10.52
CA ARG A 324 -30.62 -28.85 -11.92
C ARG A 324 -29.24 -29.22 -12.42
N ILE A 325 -29.16 -29.75 -13.63
CA ILE A 325 -27.91 -30.14 -14.27
C ILE A 325 -27.71 -29.23 -15.48
N GLY A 326 -26.56 -28.59 -15.58
CA GLY A 326 -26.11 -27.86 -16.77
C GLY A 326 -25.07 -28.72 -17.52
N CYS A 327 -25.23 -28.89 -18.81
CA CYS A 327 -24.22 -29.50 -19.70
C CYS A 327 -23.72 -28.41 -20.65
N LEU A 328 -22.38 -28.24 -20.77
CA LEU A 328 -21.73 -27.31 -21.67
C LEU A 328 -21.03 -28.07 -22.81
#